data_c0ad4698f4cd55c455ffad2a7990aa54
#
_entry.id   c0ad4698f4cd55c455ffad2a7990aa54
#
_cell.length_a   1.000
_cell.length_b   1.000
_cell.length_c   1.000
_cell.angle_alpha   90.00
_cell.angle_beta   90.00
_cell.angle_gamma   90.00
#
_symmetry.space_group_name_H-M   'P 1'
#
loop_
_entity.id
_entity.type
_entity.pdbx_description
1 polymer ?
#
loop_
_entity_poly.entity_id
_entity_poly.type
_entity_poly.pdbx_seq_one_letter_code
_entity_poly.pdbx_strand_id
1 'polypeptide(L)'
;MPIASPEQRARFLETGDDALLPIIDPHHHFFDLGRNHHPWLSDHILTNFRYGDYAAIRRDFLPEHYRRVAAGHLVLGSVLMEGEWDSRDPVGEMRWTAEVAAEHGAPDAAIAQIWLDREDAAAVADAYRDMPIVRSVRHKPAAVSREAHQASFSAPGSMRDPKWRDGYARLAPAGLHFDLQTPWWHLDEAAELARDFPGTTIILNHAGLPSDRSAEGLAAWQAALDRLAQQPNVVAKISGIGVPGRAWTLDLQAPVIAGVISAFGVERCAFASNFPVDGLCADFGTIYDVFKAATRNRAPAERLALFHDNATRWYRLAPEATTGAS
;
A
#
# COMPACT_ATOMS: atom_id res chain seq x y z
N MET A 1 15.56 -8.31 -12.09
CA MET A 1 15.75 -7.36 -11.00
C MET A 1 14.73 -6.25 -11.18
N PRO A 2 13.99 -5.85 -10.15
CA PRO A 2 12.86 -4.90 -10.27
C PRO A 2 13.30 -3.45 -10.43
N ILE A 3 14.57 -3.19 -10.65
CA ILE A 3 15.11 -1.83 -10.70
C ILE A 3 15.36 -1.45 -12.15
N ALA A 4 14.92 -0.24 -12.52
CA ALA A 4 15.24 0.32 -13.82
C ALA A 4 16.76 0.40 -14.02
N SER A 5 17.25 -0.11 -15.15
CA SER A 5 18.66 0.02 -15.49
C SER A 5 19.07 1.50 -15.64
N PRO A 6 20.37 1.83 -15.49
CA PRO A 6 20.84 3.20 -15.73
C PRO A 6 20.39 3.75 -17.10
N GLU A 7 20.38 2.91 -18.13
CA GLU A 7 19.96 3.29 -19.49
C GLU A 7 18.45 3.57 -19.57
N GLN A 8 17.61 2.73 -18.93
CA GLN A 8 16.17 2.95 -18.86
C GLN A 8 15.85 4.26 -18.14
N ARG A 9 16.52 4.52 -17.01
CA ARG A 9 16.37 5.76 -16.24
C ARG A 9 16.80 6.99 -17.07
N ALA A 10 17.98 6.94 -17.66
CA ALA A 10 18.51 8.03 -18.48
C ALA A 10 17.56 8.35 -19.64
N ARG A 11 17.07 7.33 -20.34
CA ARG A 11 16.15 7.51 -21.46
C ARG A 11 14.83 8.15 -21.04
N PHE A 12 14.26 7.72 -19.91
CA PHE A 12 13.05 8.37 -19.38
C PHE A 12 13.33 9.82 -18.94
N LEU A 13 14.43 10.06 -18.22
CA LEU A 13 14.78 11.41 -17.74
C LEU A 13 15.02 12.41 -18.89
N GLU A 14 15.55 11.94 -20.02
CA GLU A 14 15.77 12.76 -21.22
C GLU A 14 14.47 13.09 -21.95
N THR A 15 13.57 12.11 -22.11
CA THR A 15 12.39 12.24 -22.97
C THR A 15 11.12 12.64 -22.22
N GLY A 16 10.98 12.23 -20.96
CA GLY A 16 9.73 12.32 -20.20
C GLY A 16 8.58 11.48 -20.78
N ASP A 17 8.88 10.54 -21.70
CA ASP A 17 7.90 9.73 -22.40
C ASP A 17 7.21 8.75 -21.43
N ASP A 18 5.88 8.83 -21.36
CA ASP A 18 5.04 7.98 -20.49
C ASP A 18 5.22 6.47 -20.77
N ALA A 19 5.56 6.09 -22.00
CA ALA A 19 5.81 4.70 -22.37
C ALA A 19 7.12 4.15 -21.77
N LEU A 20 8.05 5.04 -21.45
CA LEU A 20 9.36 4.71 -20.89
C LEU A 20 9.43 4.89 -19.37
N LEU A 21 8.38 5.38 -18.73
CA LEU A 21 8.34 5.59 -17.28
C LEU A 21 8.37 4.24 -16.54
N PRO A 22 9.46 3.93 -15.80
CA PRO A 22 9.53 2.71 -15.02
C PRO A 22 8.57 2.76 -13.85
N ILE A 23 7.94 1.63 -13.56
CA ILE A 23 6.96 1.49 -12.47
C ILE A 23 7.37 0.36 -11.55
N ILE A 24 7.35 0.61 -10.26
CA ILE A 24 7.20 -0.38 -9.20
C ILE A 24 5.78 -0.23 -8.67
N ASP A 25 4.99 -1.31 -8.69
CA ASP A 25 3.64 -1.32 -8.12
C ASP A 25 3.67 -1.80 -6.67
N PRO A 26 3.65 -0.90 -5.66
CA PRO A 26 3.87 -1.29 -4.26
C PRO A 26 2.59 -1.72 -3.52
N HIS A 27 1.51 -2.05 -4.24
CA HIS A 27 0.28 -2.54 -3.64
C HIS A 27 -0.61 -3.24 -4.65
N HIS A 28 -0.51 -4.55 -4.71
CA HIS A 28 -1.43 -5.44 -5.42
C HIS A 28 -1.64 -6.71 -4.60
N HIS A 29 -2.59 -7.56 -5.00
CA HIS A 29 -2.84 -8.83 -4.34
C HIS A 29 -2.73 -9.98 -5.35
N PHE A 30 -2.39 -11.16 -4.85
CA PHE A 30 -2.61 -12.42 -5.55
C PHE A 30 -3.59 -13.28 -4.76
N PHE A 31 -4.45 -14.00 -5.46
CA PHE A 31 -5.42 -14.92 -4.89
C PHE A 31 -5.37 -16.24 -5.66
N ASP A 32 -5.24 -17.35 -4.94
CA ASP A 32 -5.40 -18.71 -5.44
C ASP A 32 -6.47 -19.39 -4.57
N LEU A 33 -7.71 -19.25 -4.94
CA LEU A 33 -8.83 -19.71 -4.11
C LEU A 33 -8.96 -21.24 -4.09
N GLY A 34 -8.24 -21.94 -4.98
CA GLY A 34 -8.14 -23.39 -4.99
C GLY A 34 -7.14 -23.94 -3.95
N ARG A 35 -6.12 -23.16 -3.58
CA ARG A 35 -5.07 -23.54 -2.63
C ARG A 35 -5.19 -22.81 -1.28
N ASN A 36 -5.68 -21.57 -1.31
CA ASN A 36 -5.59 -20.61 -0.23
C ASN A 36 -6.98 -20.29 0.32
N HIS A 37 -7.03 -19.99 1.62
CA HIS A 37 -8.26 -19.61 2.29
C HIS A 37 -8.24 -18.13 2.69
N HIS A 38 -9.04 -17.35 1.99
CA HIS A 38 -9.34 -15.96 2.30
C HIS A 38 -10.82 -15.88 2.68
N PRO A 39 -11.18 -15.78 3.97
CA PRO A 39 -12.58 -15.90 4.42
C PRO A 39 -13.55 -14.95 3.70
N TRP A 40 -13.12 -13.72 3.42
CA TRP A 40 -13.95 -12.71 2.74
C TRP A 40 -14.16 -12.98 1.24
N LEU A 41 -13.27 -13.77 0.61
CA LEU A 41 -13.43 -14.19 -0.78
C LEU A 41 -14.15 -15.53 -0.92
N SER A 42 -13.96 -16.45 0.06
CA SER A 42 -14.41 -17.84 -0.05
C SER A 42 -15.70 -18.10 0.71
N ASP A 43 -15.80 -17.66 1.98
CA ASP A 43 -16.83 -18.13 2.91
C ASP A 43 -18.07 -17.24 2.93
N HIS A 44 -17.88 -15.94 3.04
CA HIS A 44 -18.98 -15.00 3.25
C HIS A 44 -18.79 -13.70 2.46
N ILE A 45 -19.92 -13.10 2.08
CA ILE A 45 -19.93 -11.82 1.39
C ILE A 45 -19.98 -10.69 2.42
N LEU A 46 -19.02 -9.77 2.34
CA LEU A 46 -19.04 -8.55 3.14
C LEU A 46 -20.12 -7.60 2.58
N THR A 47 -21.13 -7.32 3.37
CA THR A 47 -22.25 -6.43 2.96
C THR A 47 -21.88 -4.96 2.96
N ASN A 48 -20.79 -4.59 3.64
CA ASN A 48 -20.28 -3.22 3.77
C ASN A 48 -18.93 -3.03 3.07
N PHE A 49 -18.64 -3.84 2.03
CA PHE A 49 -17.42 -3.66 1.27
C PHE A 49 -17.40 -2.29 0.60
N ARG A 50 -16.28 -1.58 0.67
CA ARG A 50 -16.21 -0.15 0.30
C ARG A 50 -16.56 0.16 -1.16
N TYR A 51 -16.44 -0.83 -2.05
CA TYR A 51 -16.81 -0.71 -3.47
C TYR A 51 -18.14 -1.39 -3.81
N GLY A 52 -18.90 -1.81 -2.80
CA GLY A 52 -20.19 -2.50 -2.98
C GLY A 52 -20.02 -3.96 -3.37
N ASP A 53 -20.67 -4.40 -4.44
CA ASP A 53 -20.54 -5.78 -4.92
C ASP A 53 -19.10 -6.02 -5.45
N TYR A 54 -18.47 -7.05 -4.91
CA TYR A 54 -17.11 -7.45 -5.29
C TYR A 54 -17.03 -8.87 -5.85
N ALA A 55 -18.15 -9.44 -6.32
CA ALA A 55 -18.19 -10.79 -6.89
C ALA A 55 -17.16 -10.97 -8.03
N ALA A 56 -16.88 -9.92 -8.79
CA ALA A 56 -15.95 -9.95 -9.91
C ALA A 56 -14.50 -10.27 -9.52
N ILE A 57 -14.09 -10.02 -8.27
CA ILE A 57 -12.74 -10.33 -7.77
C ILE A 57 -12.68 -11.60 -6.91
N ARG A 58 -13.80 -12.29 -6.68
CA ARG A 58 -13.86 -13.58 -5.99
C ARG A 58 -13.44 -14.71 -6.93
N ARG A 59 -12.23 -14.65 -7.43
CA ARG A 59 -11.62 -15.61 -8.37
C ARG A 59 -10.10 -15.58 -8.23
N ASP A 60 -9.45 -16.55 -8.86
CA ASP A 60 -8.00 -16.56 -8.93
C ASP A 60 -7.47 -15.31 -9.62
N PHE A 61 -6.45 -14.73 -9.02
CA PHE A 61 -5.68 -13.64 -9.59
C PHE A 61 -4.20 -13.87 -9.26
N LEU A 62 -3.46 -14.39 -10.22
CA LEU A 62 -2.11 -14.91 -10.11
C LEU A 62 -1.13 -14.06 -10.94
N PRO A 63 0.19 -14.29 -10.89
CA PRO A 63 1.18 -13.49 -11.62
C PRO A 63 0.93 -13.36 -13.11
N GLU A 64 0.44 -14.38 -13.78
CA GLU A 64 0.09 -14.31 -15.20
C GLU A 64 -1.11 -13.40 -15.49
N HIS A 65 -2.09 -13.37 -14.58
CA HIS A 65 -3.22 -12.44 -14.69
C HIS A 65 -2.75 -10.99 -14.50
N TYR A 66 -1.89 -10.77 -13.50
CA TYR A 66 -1.30 -9.46 -13.22
C TYR A 66 -0.49 -8.94 -14.42
N ARG A 67 0.43 -9.77 -14.97
CA ARG A 67 1.23 -9.37 -16.13
C ARG A 67 0.36 -9.01 -17.33
N ARG A 68 -0.74 -9.72 -17.53
CA ARG A 68 -1.68 -9.46 -18.63
C ARG A 68 -2.35 -8.08 -18.47
N VAL A 69 -2.82 -7.75 -17.28
CA VAL A 69 -3.48 -6.44 -17.05
C VAL A 69 -2.50 -5.28 -17.05
N ALA A 70 -1.24 -5.52 -16.65
CA ALA A 70 -0.18 -4.52 -16.59
C ALA A 70 0.57 -4.30 -17.92
N ALA A 71 0.30 -5.10 -18.96
CA ALA A 71 1.10 -5.17 -20.18
C ALA A 71 1.23 -3.84 -20.96
N GLY A 72 0.35 -2.87 -20.73
CA GLY A 72 0.41 -1.52 -21.34
C GLY A 72 1.41 -0.57 -20.68
N HIS A 73 2.06 -0.98 -19.59
CA HIS A 73 2.95 -0.14 -18.80
C HIS A 73 4.29 -0.83 -18.53
N LEU A 74 5.35 -0.05 -18.34
CA LEU A 74 6.69 -0.57 -18.00
C LEU A 74 6.78 -0.89 -16.50
N VAL A 75 6.00 -1.91 -16.05
CA VAL A 75 6.06 -2.40 -14.69
C VAL A 75 7.25 -3.34 -14.54
N LEU A 76 8.25 -2.93 -13.78
CA LEU A 76 9.50 -3.65 -13.59
C LEU A 76 9.51 -4.52 -12.34
N GLY A 77 8.70 -4.17 -11.34
CA GLY A 77 8.60 -4.92 -10.10
C GLY A 77 7.33 -4.60 -9.33
N SER A 78 7.08 -5.38 -8.29
CA SER A 78 5.86 -5.26 -7.51
C SER A 78 6.01 -5.71 -6.07
N VAL A 79 5.15 -5.17 -5.19
CA VAL A 79 5.05 -5.58 -3.79
C VAL A 79 3.65 -6.09 -3.51
N LEU A 80 3.56 -7.36 -3.12
CA LEU A 80 2.29 -7.96 -2.75
C LEU A 80 1.81 -7.41 -1.40
N MET A 81 0.55 -7.06 -1.34
CA MET A 81 -0.16 -6.76 -0.11
C MET A 81 -0.93 -8.01 0.34
N GLU A 82 -0.87 -8.32 1.64
CA GLU A 82 -1.65 -9.40 2.23
C GLU A 82 -3.14 -9.34 1.83
N GLY A 83 -3.76 -10.49 1.71
CA GLY A 83 -5.13 -10.61 1.22
C GLY A 83 -6.17 -11.00 2.30
N GLU A 84 -5.93 -10.70 3.57
CA GLU A 84 -6.77 -11.14 4.70
C GLU A 84 -6.90 -12.67 4.73
N TRP A 85 -5.74 -13.32 4.79
CA TRP A 85 -5.59 -14.77 4.90
C TRP A 85 -6.19 -15.33 6.19
N ASP A 86 -6.42 -16.63 6.23
CA ASP A 86 -6.91 -17.35 7.40
C ASP A 86 -6.02 -17.10 8.62
N SER A 87 -6.59 -16.46 9.64
CA SER A 87 -5.87 -16.08 10.86
C SER A 87 -5.39 -17.27 11.70
N ARG A 88 -5.82 -18.49 11.37
CA ARG A 88 -5.35 -19.74 12.02
C ARG A 88 -3.97 -20.18 11.52
N ASP A 89 -3.53 -19.68 10.35
CA ASP A 89 -2.18 -19.88 9.83
C ASP A 89 -1.53 -18.51 9.50
N PRO A 90 -1.09 -17.77 10.52
CA PRO A 90 -0.71 -16.36 10.37
C PRO A 90 0.46 -16.12 9.40
N VAL A 91 1.31 -17.11 9.16
CA VAL A 91 2.44 -16.99 8.23
C VAL A 91 2.25 -17.75 6.92
N GLY A 92 1.12 -18.42 6.74
CA GLY A 92 0.83 -19.27 5.58
C GLY A 92 0.84 -18.52 4.27
N GLU A 93 0.25 -17.33 4.24
CA GLU A 93 0.24 -16.47 3.05
C GLU A 93 1.66 -16.13 2.59
N MET A 94 2.56 -15.82 3.51
CA MET A 94 3.94 -15.44 3.14
C MET A 94 4.79 -16.63 2.72
N ARG A 95 4.53 -17.83 3.25
CA ARG A 95 5.15 -19.06 2.73
C ARG A 95 4.72 -19.32 1.29
N TRP A 96 3.41 -19.27 1.04
CA TRP A 96 2.88 -19.39 -0.32
C TRP A 96 3.40 -18.28 -1.26
N THR A 97 3.46 -17.04 -0.79
CA THR A 97 3.99 -15.91 -1.57
C THR A 97 5.45 -16.13 -1.96
N ALA A 98 6.27 -16.69 -1.07
CA ALA A 98 7.66 -17.02 -1.38
C ALA A 98 7.76 -18.12 -2.45
N GLU A 99 6.88 -19.14 -2.42
CA GLU A 99 6.79 -20.16 -3.49
C GLU A 99 6.42 -19.53 -4.83
N VAL A 100 5.39 -18.67 -4.85
CA VAL A 100 4.95 -17.94 -6.05
C VAL A 100 6.07 -17.06 -6.61
N ALA A 101 6.78 -16.35 -5.75
CA ALA A 101 7.90 -15.51 -6.16
C ALA A 101 9.05 -16.32 -6.76
N ALA A 102 9.36 -17.48 -6.17
CA ALA A 102 10.39 -18.38 -6.69
C ALA A 102 10.03 -18.99 -8.05
N GLU A 103 8.75 -19.36 -8.24
CA GLU A 103 8.26 -19.98 -9.48
C GLU A 103 8.07 -18.96 -10.61
N HIS A 104 7.53 -17.79 -10.28
CA HIS A 104 7.08 -16.82 -11.29
C HIS A 104 7.97 -15.57 -11.38
N GLY A 105 8.93 -15.36 -10.45
CA GLY A 105 9.74 -14.15 -10.40
C GLY A 105 8.96 -12.89 -9.99
N ALA A 106 7.82 -13.06 -9.32
CA ALA A 106 7.00 -11.98 -8.75
C ALA A 106 6.11 -12.55 -7.63
N PRO A 107 5.84 -11.77 -6.55
CA PRO A 107 6.28 -10.39 -6.30
C PRO A 107 7.75 -10.30 -5.87
N ASP A 108 8.33 -9.09 -5.89
CA ASP A 108 9.71 -8.84 -5.44
C ASP A 108 9.82 -8.68 -3.92
N ALA A 109 8.75 -8.26 -3.28
CA ALA A 109 8.60 -8.17 -1.84
C ALA A 109 7.13 -8.33 -1.44
N ALA A 110 6.88 -8.47 -0.15
CA ALA A 110 5.53 -8.63 0.39
C ALA A 110 5.32 -7.83 1.67
N ILE A 111 4.05 -7.48 1.89
CA ILE A 111 3.50 -6.89 3.10
C ILE A 111 2.62 -7.96 3.73
N ALA A 112 3.01 -8.46 4.90
CA ALA A 112 2.37 -9.59 5.55
C ALA A 112 1.24 -9.15 6.48
N GLN A 113 0.24 -9.99 6.68
CA GLN A 113 -0.77 -9.76 7.71
C GLN A 113 -0.21 -10.10 9.09
N ILE A 114 -0.52 -9.27 10.09
CA ILE A 114 -0.21 -9.51 11.50
C ILE A 114 -1.38 -9.05 12.37
N TRP A 115 -1.57 -9.68 13.52
CA TRP A 115 -2.54 -9.27 14.54
C TRP A 115 -1.77 -8.80 15.77
N LEU A 116 -1.52 -7.49 15.87
CA LEU A 116 -0.63 -6.88 16.87
C LEU A 116 -1.12 -7.03 18.30
N ASP A 117 -2.41 -7.21 18.50
CA ASP A 117 -3.05 -7.44 19.79
C ASP A 117 -3.20 -8.92 20.19
N ARG A 118 -2.68 -9.85 19.38
CA ARG A 118 -2.65 -11.28 19.70
C ARG A 118 -1.44 -11.65 20.56
N GLU A 119 -1.56 -12.75 21.30
CA GLU A 119 -0.48 -13.26 22.14
C GLU A 119 0.73 -13.75 21.33
N ASP A 120 0.49 -14.24 20.11
CA ASP A 120 1.52 -14.72 19.20
C ASP A 120 2.16 -13.63 18.33
N ALA A 121 1.77 -12.36 18.47
CA ALA A 121 2.25 -11.26 17.62
C ALA A 121 3.78 -11.18 17.55
N ALA A 122 4.48 -11.37 18.66
CA ALA A 122 5.94 -11.37 18.72
C ALA A 122 6.55 -12.52 17.91
N ALA A 123 6.01 -13.74 18.06
CA ALA A 123 6.48 -14.91 17.32
C ALA A 123 6.23 -14.79 15.82
N VAL A 124 5.11 -14.19 15.41
CA VAL A 124 4.78 -13.91 14.00
C VAL A 124 5.73 -12.86 13.44
N ALA A 125 6.02 -11.78 14.17
CA ALA A 125 6.99 -10.76 13.74
C ALA A 125 8.40 -11.34 13.57
N ASP A 126 8.82 -12.22 14.49
CA ASP A 126 10.09 -12.92 14.40
C ASP A 126 10.15 -13.86 13.17
N ALA A 127 9.06 -14.60 12.90
CA ALA A 127 8.98 -15.43 11.70
C ALA A 127 9.10 -14.59 10.41
N TYR A 128 8.48 -13.41 10.38
CA TYR A 128 8.58 -12.51 9.21
C TYR A 128 9.95 -11.87 9.04
N ARG A 129 10.67 -11.56 10.13
CA ARG A 129 12.07 -11.12 10.08
C ARG A 129 12.93 -12.12 9.31
N ASP A 130 12.67 -13.42 9.49
CA ASP A 130 13.46 -14.50 8.90
C ASP A 130 13.01 -14.86 7.47
N MET A 131 11.95 -14.19 6.95
CA MET A 131 11.47 -14.32 5.57
C MET A 131 11.96 -13.15 4.70
N PRO A 132 12.96 -13.35 3.79
CA PRO A 132 13.55 -12.25 3.01
C PRO A 132 12.58 -11.49 2.11
N ILE A 133 11.45 -12.10 1.75
CA ILE A 133 10.42 -11.45 0.92
C ILE A 133 9.59 -10.43 1.70
N VAL A 134 9.46 -10.59 3.03
CA VAL A 134 8.64 -9.70 3.87
C VAL A 134 9.42 -8.42 4.20
N ARG A 135 8.82 -7.27 3.93
CA ARG A 135 9.40 -5.94 4.21
C ARG A 135 8.56 -5.10 5.14
N SER A 136 7.29 -5.37 5.20
CA SER A 136 6.32 -4.62 5.97
C SER A 136 5.21 -5.55 6.46
N VAL A 137 4.42 -5.07 7.40
CA VAL A 137 3.21 -5.77 7.85
C VAL A 137 2.02 -4.84 7.83
N ARG A 138 0.81 -5.43 7.74
CA ARG A 138 -0.44 -4.70 7.89
C ARG A 138 -1.31 -5.33 8.99
N HIS A 139 -1.87 -4.48 9.82
CA HIS A 139 -3.02 -4.75 10.68
C HIS A 139 -3.94 -3.54 10.60
N LYS A 140 -5.16 -3.74 10.12
CA LYS A 140 -6.16 -2.67 10.09
C LYS A 140 -6.62 -2.40 11.53
N PRO A 141 -6.28 -1.24 12.13
CA PRO A 141 -6.68 -0.96 13.49
C PRO A 141 -8.18 -0.77 13.60
N ALA A 142 -8.74 -1.04 14.77
CA ALA A 142 -10.14 -0.76 15.06
C ALA A 142 -10.43 0.72 14.83
N ALA A 143 -11.49 0.99 14.07
CA ALA A 143 -11.94 2.31 13.68
C ALA A 143 -13.47 2.41 13.82
N VAL A 144 -13.98 3.63 13.98
CA VAL A 144 -15.41 3.93 14.02
C VAL A 144 -15.80 4.84 12.85
N SER A 145 -17.10 5.01 12.63
CA SER A 145 -17.58 5.97 11.62
C SER A 145 -17.16 7.40 11.97
N ARG A 146 -17.15 8.30 10.98
CA ARG A 146 -16.79 9.70 11.18
C ARG A 146 -17.67 10.39 12.24
N GLU A 147 -18.95 10.06 12.26
CA GLU A 147 -19.95 10.62 13.19
C GLU A 147 -19.74 10.14 14.63
N ALA A 148 -19.22 8.91 14.79
CA ALA A 148 -18.93 8.32 16.10
C ALA A 148 -17.52 8.64 16.60
N HIS A 149 -16.64 9.14 15.73
CA HIS A 149 -15.25 9.44 16.09
C HIS A 149 -15.17 10.63 17.06
N GLN A 150 -14.37 10.45 18.10
CA GLN A 150 -13.99 11.49 19.06
C GLN A 150 -12.46 11.57 19.15
N ALA A 151 -11.93 12.74 19.44
CA ALA A 151 -10.48 12.96 19.54
C ALA A 151 -9.80 12.07 20.59
N SER A 152 -10.54 11.61 21.62
CA SER A 152 -10.10 10.67 22.64
C SER A 152 -10.38 9.20 22.31
N PHE A 153 -10.76 8.88 21.06
CA PHE A 153 -11.10 7.50 20.68
C PHE A 153 -9.98 6.52 21.06
N SER A 154 -10.36 5.50 21.83
CA SER A 154 -9.52 4.37 22.19
C SER A 154 -10.44 3.17 22.39
N ALA A 155 -10.11 2.05 21.80
CA ALA A 155 -10.85 0.79 21.88
C ALA A 155 -9.86 -0.37 21.73
N PRO A 156 -10.21 -1.59 22.17
CA PRO A 156 -9.42 -2.79 21.86
C PRO A 156 -9.13 -2.90 20.37
N GLY A 157 -7.87 -3.14 20.01
CA GLY A 157 -7.40 -3.22 18.63
C GLY A 157 -7.21 -1.87 17.92
N SER A 158 -7.45 -0.72 18.58
CA SER A 158 -7.17 0.61 18.01
C SER A 158 -5.69 0.98 18.16
N MET A 159 -5.25 2.02 17.44
CA MET A 159 -3.87 2.54 17.52
C MET A 159 -3.50 3.11 18.91
N ARG A 160 -4.47 3.31 19.81
CA ARG A 160 -4.26 3.71 21.22
C ARG A 160 -4.41 2.55 22.20
N ASP A 161 -4.80 1.35 21.76
CA ASP A 161 -4.86 0.18 22.63
C ASP A 161 -3.46 -0.22 23.09
N PRO A 162 -3.19 -0.29 24.40
CA PRO A 162 -1.88 -0.68 24.91
C PRO A 162 -1.40 -2.03 24.41
N LYS A 163 -2.28 -3.03 24.33
CA LYS A 163 -1.93 -4.37 23.85
C LYS A 163 -1.53 -4.36 22.38
N TRP A 164 -2.27 -3.62 21.56
CA TRP A 164 -1.94 -3.43 20.15
C TRP A 164 -0.59 -2.70 19.99
N ARG A 165 -0.32 -1.68 20.81
CA ARG A 165 0.95 -0.92 20.80
C ARG A 165 2.14 -1.75 21.28
N ASP A 166 1.93 -2.68 22.20
CA ASP A 166 2.97 -3.63 22.63
C ASP A 166 3.41 -4.53 21.48
N GLY A 167 2.47 -5.03 20.66
CA GLY A 167 2.77 -5.75 19.43
C GLY A 167 3.44 -4.87 18.38
N TYR A 168 2.97 -3.62 18.22
CA TYR A 168 3.54 -2.67 17.28
C TYR A 168 5.02 -2.35 17.59
N ALA A 169 5.37 -2.25 18.87
CA ALA A 169 6.74 -2.02 19.31
C ALA A 169 7.74 -3.10 18.87
N ARG A 170 7.25 -4.29 18.45
CA ARG A 170 8.10 -5.38 17.95
C ARG A 170 8.54 -5.19 16.49
N LEU A 171 7.90 -4.31 15.74
CA LEU A 171 8.14 -4.16 14.30
C LEU A 171 9.53 -3.58 13.99
N ALA A 172 9.93 -2.51 14.65
CA ALA A 172 11.24 -1.90 14.42
C ALA A 172 12.41 -2.87 14.74
N PRO A 173 12.43 -3.58 15.87
CA PRO A 173 13.45 -4.61 16.14
C PRO A 173 13.48 -5.74 15.11
N ALA A 174 12.30 -6.09 14.52
CA ALA A 174 12.22 -7.08 13.46
C ALA A 174 12.59 -6.51 12.07
N GLY A 175 12.92 -5.23 11.96
CA GLY A 175 13.25 -4.59 10.68
C GLY A 175 12.04 -4.43 9.75
N LEU A 176 10.83 -4.45 10.29
CA LEU A 176 9.57 -4.38 9.53
C LEU A 176 9.00 -2.96 9.54
N HIS A 177 8.48 -2.53 8.38
CA HIS A 177 7.64 -1.34 8.26
C HIS A 177 6.18 -1.68 8.60
N PHE A 178 5.35 -0.66 8.69
CA PHE A 178 3.92 -0.82 8.95
C PHE A 178 3.09 -0.14 7.87
N ASP A 179 2.34 -0.92 7.12
CA ASP A 179 1.35 -0.46 6.14
C ASP A 179 0.02 -0.18 6.86
N LEU A 180 -0.32 1.09 7.00
CA LEU A 180 -1.50 1.54 7.72
C LEU A 180 -2.68 1.74 6.78
N GLN A 181 -3.75 0.99 6.97
CA GLN A 181 -5.04 1.26 6.36
C GLN A 181 -6.04 1.70 7.44
N THR A 182 -6.40 2.98 7.43
CA THR A 182 -7.37 3.56 8.35
C THR A 182 -8.10 4.73 7.68
N PRO A 183 -9.35 5.04 8.04
CA PRO A 183 -10.02 6.25 7.57
C PRO A 183 -9.32 7.53 8.06
N TRP A 184 -9.34 8.56 7.22
CA TRP A 184 -8.61 9.79 7.46
C TRP A 184 -8.95 10.51 8.78
N TRP A 185 -10.12 10.32 9.34
CA TRP A 185 -10.49 10.90 10.64
C TRP A 185 -9.82 10.23 11.84
N HIS A 186 -9.07 9.13 11.62
CA HIS A 186 -8.18 8.47 12.59
C HIS A 186 -6.70 8.81 12.39
N LEU A 187 -6.35 9.80 11.54
CA LEU A 187 -4.94 10.12 11.27
C LEU A 187 -4.25 10.87 12.42
N ASP A 188 -4.99 11.45 13.34
CA ASP A 188 -4.39 12.04 14.54
C ASP A 188 -3.82 10.94 15.47
N GLU A 189 -4.51 9.79 15.61
CA GLU A 189 -3.99 8.62 16.33
C GLU A 189 -2.76 8.01 15.59
N ALA A 190 -2.77 8.04 14.27
CA ALA A 190 -1.62 7.61 13.47
C ALA A 190 -0.40 8.54 13.67
N ALA A 191 -0.63 9.85 13.78
CA ALA A 191 0.43 10.82 14.07
C ALA A 191 1.03 10.63 15.48
N GLU A 192 0.19 10.31 16.47
CA GLU A 192 0.64 9.93 17.81
C GLU A 192 1.49 8.66 17.77
N LEU A 193 1.02 7.62 17.05
CA LEU A 193 1.74 6.37 16.87
C LEU A 193 3.11 6.60 16.22
N ALA A 194 3.15 7.39 15.14
CA ALA A 194 4.40 7.71 14.43
C ALA A 194 5.41 8.45 15.33
N ARG A 195 4.94 9.40 16.13
CA ARG A 195 5.76 10.15 17.08
C ARG A 195 6.34 9.26 18.18
N ASP A 196 5.50 8.35 18.71
CA ASP A 196 5.88 7.51 19.84
C ASP A 196 6.79 6.33 19.41
N PHE A 197 6.74 5.95 18.11
CA PHE A 197 7.56 4.88 17.53
C PHE A 197 8.36 5.37 16.30
N PRO A 198 9.32 6.27 16.47
CA PRO A 198 10.03 6.90 15.35
C PRO A 198 10.92 5.91 14.56
N GLY A 199 11.24 4.75 15.13
CA GLY A 199 12.01 3.69 14.47
C GLY A 199 11.22 2.85 13.46
N THR A 200 9.88 2.98 13.41
CA THR A 200 9.03 2.27 12.46
C THR A 200 8.55 3.22 11.38
N THR A 201 8.81 2.92 10.11
CA THR A 201 8.20 3.67 9.00
C THR A 201 6.73 3.26 8.87
N ILE A 202 5.83 4.24 8.89
CA ILE A 202 4.40 4.05 8.58
C ILE A 202 4.16 4.39 7.12
N ILE A 203 3.55 3.46 6.38
CA ILE A 203 3.18 3.62 4.99
C ILE A 203 1.66 3.72 4.91
N LEU A 204 1.13 4.94 4.81
CA LEU A 204 -0.31 5.18 4.73
C LEU A 204 -0.87 4.60 3.43
N ASN A 205 -1.82 3.68 3.53
CA ASN A 205 -2.47 3.08 2.38
C ASN A 205 -3.65 3.96 1.89
N HIS A 206 -3.87 3.94 0.58
CA HIS A 206 -5.08 4.45 -0.06
C HIS A 206 -5.40 5.92 0.29
N ALA A 207 -4.35 6.74 0.43
CA ALA A 207 -4.51 8.17 0.74
C ALA A 207 -5.37 8.44 2.00
N GLY A 208 -5.46 7.50 2.96
CA GLY A 208 -6.33 7.63 4.14
C GLY A 208 -7.82 7.53 3.82
N LEU A 209 -8.19 6.87 2.72
CA LEU A 209 -9.57 6.56 2.32
C LEU A 209 -10.48 7.81 2.14
N PRO A 210 -10.17 8.75 1.24
CA PRO A 210 -10.98 9.95 0.98
C PRO A 210 -12.24 9.61 0.17
N SER A 211 -13.25 8.98 0.78
CA SER A 211 -14.49 8.56 0.12
C SER A 211 -15.44 9.72 -0.18
N ASP A 212 -15.50 10.71 0.73
CA ASP A 212 -16.27 11.95 0.53
C ASP A 212 -15.50 12.90 -0.38
N ARG A 213 -16.00 13.11 -1.60
CA ARG A 213 -15.40 13.98 -2.63
C ARG A 213 -16.04 15.37 -2.68
N SER A 214 -16.87 15.74 -1.70
CA SER A 214 -17.34 17.12 -1.55
C SER A 214 -16.15 18.05 -1.22
N ALA A 215 -16.31 19.35 -1.48
CA ALA A 215 -15.29 20.34 -1.15
C ALA A 215 -14.99 20.36 0.36
N GLU A 216 -16.02 20.22 1.20
CA GLU A 216 -15.88 20.14 2.65
C GLU A 216 -15.16 18.84 3.08
N GLY A 217 -15.55 17.68 2.50
CA GLY A 217 -14.94 16.39 2.78
C GLY A 217 -13.45 16.38 2.43
N LEU A 218 -13.10 16.88 1.24
CA LEU A 218 -11.71 16.99 0.80
C LEU A 218 -10.88 17.98 1.63
N ALA A 219 -11.47 19.11 2.07
CA ALA A 219 -10.76 20.06 2.93
C ALA A 219 -10.46 19.46 4.31
N ALA A 220 -11.43 18.75 4.92
CA ALA A 220 -11.22 18.08 6.20
C ALA A 220 -10.20 16.94 6.11
N TRP A 221 -10.25 16.14 5.04
CA TRP A 221 -9.27 15.11 4.73
C TRP A 221 -7.86 15.70 4.53
N GLN A 222 -7.73 16.79 3.76
CA GLN A 222 -6.45 17.46 3.54
C GLN A 222 -5.84 17.92 4.86
N ALA A 223 -6.63 18.57 5.72
CA ALA A 223 -6.16 19.03 7.03
C ALA A 223 -5.66 17.87 7.92
N ALA A 224 -6.28 16.69 7.83
CA ALA A 224 -5.82 15.51 8.56
C ALA A 224 -4.50 14.96 7.98
N LEU A 225 -4.35 14.91 6.64
CA LEU A 225 -3.09 14.56 6.00
C LEU A 225 -1.96 15.52 6.38
N ASP A 226 -2.21 16.83 6.36
CA ASP A 226 -1.20 17.85 6.67
C ASP A 226 -0.67 17.67 8.10
N ARG A 227 -1.53 17.30 9.07
CA ARG A 227 -1.09 16.98 10.43
C ARG A 227 -0.26 15.71 10.49
N LEU A 228 -0.70 14.62 9.84
CA LEU A 228 0.05 13.36 9.79
C LEU A 228 1.41 13.53 9.11
N ALA A 229 1.48 14.32 8.05
CA ALA A 229 2.69 14.56 7.27
C ALA A 229 3.79 15.31 8.04
N GLN A 230 3.48 15.90 9.21
CA GLN A 230 4.48 16.47 10.12
C GLN A 230 5.40 15.37 10.71
N GLN A 231 4.96 14.10 10.67
CA GLN A 231 5.78 13.00 11.16
C GLN A 231 6.76 12.55 10.07
N PRO A 232 8.09 12.61 10.31
CA PRO A 232 9.09 12.33 9.28
C PRO A 232 9.15 10.85 8.86
N ASN A 233 8.70 9.95 9.72
CA ASN A 233 8.66 8.50 9.50
C ASN A 233 7.34 8.03 8.84
N VAL A 234 6.55 8.95 8.26
CA VAL A 234 5.32 8.61 7.54
C VAL A 234 5.46 8.91 6.05
N VAL A 235 5.09 7.94 5.23
CA VAL A 235 5.01 8.04 3.76
C VAL A 235 3.61 7.60 3.30
N ALA A 236 3.21 7.89 2.07
CA ALA A 236 1.85 7.65 1.61
C ALA A 236 1.78 6.97 0.24
N LYS A 237 0.91 5.95 0.12
CA LYS A 237 0.51 5.36 -1.16
C LYS A 237 -0.72 6.05 -1.72
N ILE A 238 -0.62 6.48 -2.96
CA ILE A 238 -1.74 6.98 -3.76
C ILE A 238 -2.29 5.79 -4.53
N SER A 239 -3.24 5.10 -3.92
CA SER A 239 -3.91 3.89 -4.42
C SER A 239 -5.29 3.80 -3.80
N GLY A 240 -6.12 2.87 -4.27
CA GLY A 240 -7.40 2.63 -3.62
C GLY A 240 -8.30 3.87 -3.55
N ILE A 241 -8.21 4.77 -4.51
CA ILE A 241 -8.94 6.04 -4.53
C ILE A 241 -10.17 6.02 -5.43
N GLY A 242 -10.59 4.84 -5.89
CA GLY A 242 -11.83 4.67 -6.63
C GLY A 242 -13.06 5.10 -5.83
N VAL A 243 -14.09 5.52 -6.54
CA VAL A 243 -15.40 5.87 -5.96
C VAL A 243 -16.46 4.96 -6.58
N PRO A 244 -17.23 4.20 -5.79
CA PRO A 244 -18.23 3.28 -6.32
C PRO A 244 -19.21 3.97 -7.28
N GLY A 245 -19.47 3.36 -8.42
CA GLY A 245 -20.40 3.88 -9.43
C GLY A 245 -19.94 5.15 -10.16
N ARG A 246 -18.70 5.59 -9.96
CA ARG A 246 -18.12 6.74 -10.67
C ARG A 246 -16.97 6.28 -11.59
N ALA A 247 -16.93 6.82 -12.79
CA ALA A 247 -15.83 6.57 -13.71
C ALA A 247 -14.50 7.10 -13.11
N TRP A 248 -13.43 6.34 -13.34
CA TRP A 248 -12.07 6.73 -12.93
C TRP A 248 -11.52 7.76 -13.92
N THR A 249 -11.74 9.02 -13.64
CA THR A 249 -11.32 10.13 -14.53
C THR A 249 -10.26 10.99 -13.86
N LEU A 250 -9.49 11.71 -14.66
CA LEU A 250 -8.51 12.67 -14.16
C LEU A 250 -9.17 13.72 -13.25
N ASP A 251 -10.29 14.28 -13.64
CA ASP A 251 -11.00 15.30 -12.85
C ASP A 251 -11.43 14.81 -11.47
N LEU A 252 -11.82 13.53 -11.38
CA LEU A 252 -12.22 12.93 -10.10
C LEU A 252 -11.03 12.63 -9.20
N GLN A 253 -9.89 12.22 -9.77
CA GLN A 253 -8.74 11.74 -9.00
C GLN A 253 -7.68 12.81 -8.75
N ALA A 254 -7.52 13.80 -9.64
CA ALA A 254 -6.49 14.84 -9.54
C ALA A 254 -6.50 15.60 -8.21
N PRO A 255 -7.64 15.98 -7.62
CA PRO A 255 -7.65 16.67 -6.32
C PRO A 255 -7.03 15.82 -5.20
N VAL A 256 -7.29 14.51 -5.19
CA VAL A 256 -6.73 13.59 -4.18
C VAL A 256 -5.24 13.38 -4.42
N ILE A 257 -4.83 13.13 -5.66
CA ILE A 257 -3.42 12.97 -6.04
C ILE A 257 -2.62 14.21 -5.63
N ALA A 258 -3.12 15.39 -6.00
CA ALA A 258 -2.48 16.66 -5.68
C ALA A 258 -2.42 16.90 -4.16
N GLY A 259 -3.50 16.59 -3.43
CA GLY A 259 -3.58 16.75 -1.98
C GLY A 259 -2.55 15.88 -1.23
N VAL A 260 -2.42 14.61 -1.58
CA VAL A 260 -1.41 13.72 -0.98
C VAL A 260 0.00 14.24 -1.25
N ILE A 261 0.30 14.58 -2.51
CA ILE A 261 1.64 15.08 -2.87
C ILE A 261 1.91 16.44 -2.22
N SER A 262 0.89 17.29 -2.04
CA SER A 262 1.02 18.58 -1.33
C SER A 262 1.37 18.37 0.14
N ALA A 263 0.73 17.41 0.81
CA ALA A 263 0.95 17.14 2.24
C ALA A 263 2.32 16.50 2.50
N PHE A 264 2.66 15.44 1.76
CA PHE A 264 3.85 14.63 2.04
C PHE A 264 5.10 15.01 1.22
N GLY A 265 4.93 15.74 0.12
CA GLY A 265 5.99 15.97 -0.85
C GLY A 265 6.24 14.75 -1.75
N VAL A 266 6.91 14.98 -2.89
CA VAL A 266 7.20 13.97 -3.91
C VAL A 266 7.94 12.77 -3.32
N GLU A 267 8.95 13.01 -2.48
CA GLU A 267 9.84 11.97 -1.94
C GLU A 267 9.17 11.00 -0.95
N ARG A 268 7.97 11.35 -0.49
CA ARG A 268 7.20 10.55 0.47
C ARG A 268 5.87 10.05 -0.09
N CYS A 269 5.71 10.01 -1.43
CA CYS A 269 4.53 9.47 -2.10
C CYS A 269 4.91 8.40 -3.11
N ALA A 270 4.06 7.37 -3.28
CA ALA A 270 4.17 6.41 -4.37
C ALA A 270 2.79 6.03 -4.91
N PHE A 271 2.69 5.87 -6.23
CA PHE A 271 1.48 5.31 -6.85
C PHE A 271 1.45 3.79 -6.73
N ALA A 272 0.25 3.24 -6.58
CA ALA A 272 0.03 1.80 -6.57
C ALA A 272 -1.34 1.43 -7.15
N SER A 273 -1.45 0.24 -7.74
CA SER A 273 -2.66 -0.19 -8.45
C SER A 273 -3.80 -0.60 -7.55
N ASN A 274 -3.50 -1.18 -6.38
CA ASN A 274 -4.48 -1.93 -5.56
C ASN A 274 -5.24 -3.02 -6.36
N PHE A 275 -4.60 -3.60 -7.38
CA PHE A 275 -5.24 -4.60 -8.23
C PHE A 275 -5.20 -6.00 -7.57
N PRO A 276 -6.23 -6.84 -7.71
CA PRO A 276 -7.42 -6.66 -8.53
C PRO A 276 -8.55 -5.87 -7.86
N VAL A 277 -8.41 -5.38 -6.63
CA VAL A 277 -9.49 -4.72 -5.87
C VAL A 277 -9.98 -3.45 -6.58
N ASP A 278 -9.08 -2.57 -7.03
CA ASP A 278 -9.47 -1.37 -7.79
C ASP A 278 -9.95 -1.70 -9.22
N GLY A 279 -9.79 -2.95 -9.67
CA GLY A 279 -10.43 -3.49 -10.87
C GLY A 279 -11.96 -3.43 -10.84
N LEU A 280 -12.55 -3.26 -9.65
CA LEU A 280 -13.98 -2.98 -9.50
C LEU A 280 -14.38 -1.55 -9.93
N CYS A 281 -13.42 -0.64 -10.03
CA CYS A 281 -13.65 0.76 -10.41
C CYS A 281 -13.10 1.09 -11.79
N ALA A 282 -11.96 0.50 -12.20
CA ALA A 282 -11.32 0.73 -13.50
C ALA A 282 -10.33 -0.38 -13.83
N ASP A 283 -10.01 -0.56 -15.12
CA ASP A 283 -8.90 -1.42 -15.50
C ASP A 283 -7.54 -0.83 -15.10
N PHE A 284 -6.52 -1.68 -15.04
CA PHE A 284 -5.15 -1.32 -14.61
C PHE A 284 -4.57 -0.21 -15.48
N GLY A 285 -4.79 -0.27 -16.80
CA GLY A 285 -4.32 0.73 -17.75
C GLY A 285 -4.90 2.10 -17.43
N THR A 286 -6.22 2.20 -17.29
CA THR A 286 -6.92 3.45 -16.94
C THR A 286 -6.41 4.04 -15.61
N ILE A 287 -6.14 3.20 -14.59
CA ILE A 287 -5.61 3.67 -13.31
C ILE A 287 -4.26 4.37 -13.49
N TYR A 288 -3.31 3.70 -14.15
CA TYR A 288 -1.97 4.26 -14.34
C TYR A 288 -1.94 5.40 -15.36
N ASP A 289 -2.79 5.38 -16.38
CA ASP A 289 -2.91 6.51 -17.33
C ASP A 289 -3.36 7.79 -16.64
N VAL A 290 -4.32 7.69 -15.69
CA VAL A 290 -4.75 8.84 -14.89
C VAL A 290 -3.63 9.31 -13.96
N PHE A 291 -2.87 8.42 -13.32
CA PHE A 291 -1.71 8.79 -12.51
C PHE A 291 -0.66 9.51 -13.33
N LYS A 292 -0.33 9.00 -14.53
CA LYS A 292 0.59 9.64 -15.48
C LYS A 292 0.09 11.02 -15.92
N ALA A 293 -1.19 11.12 -16.28
CA ALA A 293 -1.82 12.38 -16.68
C ALA A 293 -1.79 13.43 -15.55
N ALA A 294 -2.10 13.03 -14.31
CA ALA A 294 -2.10 13.92 -13.15
C ALA A 294 -0.71 14.48 -12.80
N THR A 295 0.34 13.80 -13.25
CA THR A 295 1.74 14.21 -12.99
C THR A 295 2.49 14.69 -14.23
N ARG A 296 1.82 14.86 -15.38
CA ARG A 296 2.45 15.21 -16.66
C ARG A 296 3.29 16.48 -16.62
N ASN A 297 2.86 17.46 -15.80
CA ASN A 297 3.53 18.75 -15.68
C ASN A 297 4.66 18.76 -14.62
N ARG A 298 4.96 17.61 -14.00
CA ARG A 298 6.08 17.48 -13.06
C ARG A 298 7.37 17.15 -13.81
N ALA A 299 8.50 17.51 -13.20
CA ALA A 299 9.80 17.14 -13.74
C ALA A 299 9.92 15.61 -13.87
N PRO A 300 10.62 15.10 -14.93
CA PRO A 300 10.79 13.64 -15.08
C PRO A 300 11.37 12.96 -13.83
N ALA A 301 12.30 13.61 -13.12
CA ALA A 301 12.86 13.07 -11.87
C ALA A 301 11.81 12.92 -10.76
N GLU A 302 10.87 13.88 -10.62
CA GLU A 302 9.77 13.77 -9.65
C GLU A 302 8.83 12.63 -10.02
N ARG A 303 8.55 12.46 -11.30
CA ARG A 303 7.71 11.34 -11.77
C ARG A 303 8.40 10.01 -11.53
N LEU A 304 9.68 9.90 -11.79
CA LEU A 304 10.47 8.70 -11.51
C LEU A 304 10.45 8.36 -10.00
N ALA A 305 10.54 9.36 -9.13
CA ALA A 305 10.40 9.17 -7.69
C ALA A 305 9.03 8.58 -7.31
N LEU A 306 7.94 9.17 -7.82
CA LEU A 306 6.57 8.77 -7.51
C LEU A 306 6.18 7.38 -8.03
N PHE A 307 6.71 6.97 -9.19
CA PHE A 307 6.31 5.71 -9.84
C PHE A 307 7.28 4.56 -9.58
N HIS A 308 8.52 4.85 -9.16
CA HIS A 308 9.54 3.81 -9.05
C HIS A 308 10.43 3.95 -7.80
N ASP A 309 11.14 5.08 -7.62
CA ASP A 309 12.27 5.15 -6.69
C ASP A 309 11.83 5.09 -5.23
N ASN A 310 10.72 5.73 -4.88
CA ASN A 310 10.22 5.75 -3.52
C ASN A 310 9.81 4.35 -3.05
N ALA A 311 9.05 3.63 -3.88
CA ALA A 311 8.67 2.25 -3.58
C ALA A 311 9.88 1.32 -3.49
N THR A 312 10.86 1.47 -4.41
CA THR A 312 12.13 0.73 -4.38
C THR A 312 12.86 0.94 -3.05
N ARG A 313 12.94 2.18 -2.57
CA ARG A 313 13.59 2.54 -1.30
C ARG A 313 12.82 1.99 -0.10
N TRP A 314 11.50 2.19 -0.03
CA TRP A 314 10.71 1.79 1.13
C TRP A 314 10.69 0.28 1.34
N TYR A 315 10.58 -0.47 0.26
CA TYR A 315 10.53 -1.94 0.34
C TYR A 315 11.89 -2.61 0.12
N ARG A 316 12.99 -1.82 0.07
CA ARG A 316 14.36 -2.34 -0.05
C ARG A 316 14.49 -3.34 -1.21
N LEU A 317 13.96 -2.98 -2.39
CA LEU A 317 13.95 -3.84 -3.57
C LEU A 317 15.33 -3.87 -4.28
N ALA A 318 16.16 -2.85 -4.08
CA ALA A 318 17.54 -2.84 -4.53
C ALA A 318 18.39 -3.79 -3.67
N PRO A 319 19.36 -4.54 -4.25
CA PRO A 319 20.40 -5.15 -3.44
C PRO A 319 21.10 -4.05 -2.64
N GLU A 320 21.35 -4.30 -1.35
CA GLU A 320 22.22 -3.41 -0.57
C GLU A 320 23.52 -3.26 -1.35
N ALA A 321 23.95 -2.01 -1.58
CA ALA A 321 25.27 -1.76 -2.12
C ALA A 321 26.26 -2.40 -1.13
N THR A 322 26.95 -3.44 -1.57
CA THR A 322 28.06 -4.00 -0.80
C THR A 322 29.03 -2.86 -0.57
N THR A 323 28.97 -2.23 0.60
CA THR A 323 30.04 -1.35 1.07
C THR A 323 31.26 -2.24 1.17
N GLY A 324 32.08 -2.20 0.11
CA GLY A 324 33.36 -2.88 0.11
C GLY A 324 34.13 -2.38 1.30
N ALA A 325 34.36 -3.27 2.27
CA ALA A 325 35.36 -3.08 3.27
C ALA A 325 36.72 -3.03 2.54
N SER A 326 37.27 -1.84 2.43
CA SER A 326 38.66 -1.60 2.08
C SER A 326 39.52 -1.66 3.32
#